data_3b6753a9d2f792c30581b3b5039b33db
#
_entry.id   3b6753a9d2f792c30581b3b5039b33db
#
_cell.length_a   1.000
_cell.length_b   1.000
_cell.length_c   1.000
_cell.angle_alpha   90.00
_cell.angle_beta   90.00
_cell.angle_gamma   90.00
#
_symmetry.space_group_name_H-M   'P 1'
#
loop_
_entity.id
_entity.type
_entity.pdbx_description
1 polymer ?
#
loop_
_entity_poly.entity_id
_entity_poly.type
_entity_poly.pdbx_seq_one_letter_code
_entity_poly.pdbx_strand_id
1 'polypeptide(L)'
;LPITFGRRHGDPSRPWNMFAITLKDARGERLLSYEGNWRDIFQNWEALTFSFPEFIEHVIAKFVNASTVDGYNPYRITREGIDWEVDEPDNPWSHIGYWGDHQVIYLLKFLEQSRQFHPARLSALLHRPVFSYANVPYRIKCFEEIVADPKRTVDYDHALAARIADRVAATGADGKLVLERGGDVYQVNLLEKLLVP
;
A
#
# COMPACT_ATOMS: atom_id res chain seq x y z
N LEU A 1 -9.54 12.56 -1.43
CA LEU A 1 -9.80 12.85 -2.85
C LEU A 1 -10.43 11.62 -3.47
N PRO A 2 -11.68 11.67 -3.92
CA PRO A 2 -12.29 10.58 -4.66
C PRO A 2 -11.80 10.61 -6.10
N ILE A 3 -10.56 10.20 -6.31
CA ILE A 3 -10.00 10.17 -7.66
C ILE A 3 -9.76 8.72 -8.01
N THR A 4 -10.71 8.22 -8.75
CA THR A 4 -10.61 6.94 -9.43
C THR A 4 -9.82 7.14 -10.72
N PHE A 5 -8.56 6.76 -10.70
CA PHE A 5 -7.79 6.55 -11.91
C PHE A 5 -7.50 5.07 -12.08
N GLY A 6 -8.51 4.35 -12.54
CA GLY A 6 -8.26 3.06 -13.15
C GLY A 6 -7.96 3.28 -14.61
N ARG A 7 -6.74 3.15 -15.03
CA ARG A 7 -6.47 2.86 -16.43
C ARG A 7 -6.86 1.41 -16.69
N ARG A 8 -7.95 1.18 -17.39
CA ARG A 8 -8.08 -0.04 -18.18
C ARG A 8 -7.02 0.03 -19.27
N HIS A 9 -5.84 -0.48 -19.01
CA HIS A 9 -4.98 -0.90 -20.09
C HIS A 9 -5.56 -2.22 -20.59
N GLY A 10 -6.12 -2.18 -21.77
CA GLY A 10 -6.70 -3.35 -22.45
C GLY A 10 -5.70 -4.37 -22.93
N ASP A 11 -4.57 -4.50 -22.26
CA ASP A 11 -3.59 -5.53 -22.52
C ASP A 11 -3.83 -6.71 -21.58
N PRO A 12 -4.43 -7.82 -22.05
CA PRO A 12 -4.66 -9.00 -21.24
C PRO A 12 -3.38 -9.66 -20.74
N SER A 13 -2.20 -9.30 -21.29
CA SER A 13 -0.91 -9.79 -20.81
C SER A 13 -0.42 -9.12 -19.53
N ARG A 14 -1.17 -8.16 -18.98
CA ARG A 14 -0.80 -7.43 -17.78
C ARG A 14 -1.90 -7.50 -16.74
N PRO A 15 -2.04 -8.63 -16.02
CA PRO A 15 -3.11 -8.86 -15.06
C PRO A 15 -3.12 -7.84 -13.90
N TRP A 16 -1.96 -7.26 -13.56
CA TRP A 16 -1.85 -6.20 -12.55
C TRP A 16 -2.52 -4.87 -12.94
N ASN A 17 -2.99 -4.73 -14.17
CA ASN A 17 -3.76 -3.56 -14.62
C ASN A 17 -5.28 -3.82 -14.67
N MET A 18 -5.74 -4.96 -14.19
CA MET A 18 -7.16 -5.28 -14.11
C MET A 18 -7.77 -4.69 -12.85
N PHE A 19 -8.25 -3.44 -12.95
CA PHE A 19 -9.00 -2.79 -11.89
C PHE A 19 -10.46 -2.63 -12.28
N ALA A 20 -11.34 -2.91 -11.35
CA ALA A 20 -12.76 -2.58 -11.47
C ALA A 20 -12.97 -1.14 -10.99
N ILE A 21 -13.27 -0.22 -11.91
CA ILE A 21 -13.73 1.12 -11.52
C ILE A 21 -15.22 1.06 -11.35
N THR A 22 -15.67 0.96 -10.13
CA THR A 22 -17.09 1.01 -9.80
C THR A 22 -17.42 2.43 -9.33
N LEU A 23 -18.02 3.23 -10.19
CA LEU A 23 -18.41 4.62 -9.90
C LEU A 23 -19.78 4.74 -9.23
N LYS A 24 -20.61 3.71 -9.37
CA LYS A 24 -21.96 3.66 -8.83
C LYS A 24 -22.25 2.26 -8.28
N ASP A 25 -23.01 2.20 -7.21
CA ASP A 25 -23.52 0.94 -6.69
C ASP A 25 -24.70 0.41 -7.53
N ALA A 26 -25.27 -0.73 -7.11
CA ALA A 26 -26.43 -1.35 -7.78
C ALA A 26 -27.70 -0.47 -7.75
N ARG A 27 -27.73 0.54 -6.89
CA ARG A 27 -28.85 1.51 -6.77
C ARG A 27 -28.61 2.77 -7.61
N GLY A 28 -27.45 2.88 -8.27
CA GLY A 28 -27.05 4.05 -9.02
C GLY A 28 -26.45 5.18 -8.18
N GLU A 29 -26.28 4.98 -6.86
CA GLU A 29 -25.63 5.92 -5.95
C GLU A 29 -24.14 6.01 -6.24
N ARG A 30 -23.61 7.23 -6.14
CA ARG A 30 -22.19 7.49 -6.41
C ARG A 30 -21.30 6.86 -5.32
N LEU A 31 -20.40 6.00 -5.73
CA LEU A 31 -19.36 5.46 -4.87
C LEU A 31 -18.15 6.38 -4.83
N LEU A 32 -17.73 6.74 -3.63
CA LEU A 32 -16.48 7.44 -3.36
C LEU A 32 -15.38 6.43 -3.04
N SER A 33 -15.02 5.62 -4.03
CA SER A 33 -13.97 4.61 -3.88
C SER A 33 -12.85 4.83 -4.89
N TYR A 34 -11.69 4.33 -4.56
CA TYR A 34 -10.57 4.22 -5.48
C TYR A 34 -9.94 2.83 -5.33
N GLU A 35 -9.48 2.31 -6.43
CA GLU A 35 -8.73 1.08 -6.50
C GLU A 35 -7.67 1.23 -7.57
N GLY A 36 -6.48 0.75 -7.32
CA GLY A 36 -5.42 0.82 -8.30
C GLY A 36 -4.12 0.25 -7.76
N ASN A 37 -3.18 -0.01 -8.66
CA ASN A 37 -1.86 -0.34 -8.21
C ASN A 37 -1.18 0.88 -7.59
N TRP A 38 -0.27 0.60 -6.71
CA TRP A 38 0.42 1.56 -5.88
C TRP A 38 1.05 2.71 -6.68
N ARG A 39 1.81 2.37 -7.72
CA ARG A 39 2.52 3.36 -8.54
C ARG A 39 1.56 4.33 -9.22
N ASP A 40 0.52 3.82 -9.85
CA ASP A 40 -0.38 4.65 -10.66
C ASP A 40 -1.19 5.61 -9.79
N ILE A 41 -1.58 5.18 -8.60
CA ILE A 41 -2.27 6.02 -7.63
C ILE A 41 -1.36 7.18 -7.21
N PHE A 42 -0.16 6.92 -6.75
CA PHE A 42 0.72 7.97 -6.25
C PHE A 42 1.23 8.89 -7.35
N GLN A 43 1.49 8.38 -8.54
CA GLN A 43 1.84 9.19 -9.70
C GLN A 43 0.75 10.23 -10.03
N ASN A 44 -0.51 9.83 -9.97
CA ASN A 44 -1.62 10.74 -10.21
C ASN A 44 -1.82 11.74 -9.05
N TRP A 45 -1.67 11.27 -7.82
CA TRP A 45 -1.81 12.13 -6.64
C TRP A 45 -0.71 13.18 -6.53
N GLU A 46 0.48 12.92 -7.06
CA GLU A 46 1.53 13.94 -7.13
C GLU A 46 1.03 15.22 -7.82
N ALA A 47 0.44 15.10 -8.99
CA ALA A 47 -0.10 16.25 -9.71
C ALA A 47 -1.25 16.96 -8.95
N LEU A 48 -2.10 16.17 -8.27
CA LEU A 48 -3.24 16.70 -7.54
C LEU A 48 -2.85 17.44 -6.27
N THR A 49 -1.82 17.01 -5.57
CA THR A 49 -1.36 17.67 -4.35
C THR A 49 -0.71 19.02 -4.59
N PHE A 50 -0.29 19.34 -5.81
CA PHE A 50 0.05 20.73 -6.18
C PHE A 50 -1.17 21.65 -6.19
N SER A 51 -2.35 21.14 -6.59
CA SER A 51 -3.59 21.92 -6.59
C SER A 51 -4.31 21.89 -5.23
N PHE A 52 -4.04 20.85 -4.43
CA PHE A 52 -4.68 20.61 -3.14
C PHE A 52 -3.62 20.21 -2.09
N PRO A 53 -2.73 21.13 -1.71
CA PRO A 53 -1.60 20.83 -0.85
C PRO A 53 -1.99 20.34 0.56
N GLU A 54 -3.17 20.66 1.04
CA GLU A 54 -3.70 20.20 2.31
C GLU A 54 -3.76 18.67 2.46
N PHE A 55 -3.72 17.92 1.33
CA PHE A 55 -3.74 16.47 1.33
C PHE A 55 -2.37 15.80 1.28
N ILE A 56 -1.27 16.54 1.18
CA ILE A 56 0.09 15.98 1.01
C ILE A 56 0.42 15.00 2.13
N GLU A 57 0.24 15.39 3.39
CA GLU A 57 0.56 14.54 4.54
C GLU A 57 -0.36 13.31 4.63
N HIS A 58 -1.59 13.41 4.16
CA HIS A 58 -2.50 12.25 4.05
C HIS A 58 -2.03 11.25 3.00
N VAL A 59 -1.47 11.74 1.89
CA VAL A 59 -0.89 10.89 0.85
C VAL A 59 0.38 10.23 1.37
N ILE A 60 1.25 10.95 2.06
CA ILE A 60 2.43 10.38 2.73
C ILE A 60 1.99 9.27 3.69
N ALA A 61 1.02 9.55 4.56
CA ALA A 61 0.50 8.57 5.52
C ALA A 61 -0.05 7.31 4.81
N LYS A 62 -0.80 7.50 3.72
CA LYS A 62 -1.34 6.39 2.93
C LYS A 62 -0.22 5.52 2.35
N PHE A 63 0.87 6.14 1.91
CA PHE A 63 2.04 5.45 1.39
C PHE A 63 2.75 4.66 2.51
N VAL A 64 3.18 5.31 3.56
CA VAL A 64 4.02 4.67 4.58
C VAL A 64 3.24 3.65 5.44
N ASN A 65 1.94 3.87 5.70
CA ASN A 65 1.13 2.93 6.48
C ASN A 65 0.92 1.59 5.77
N ALA A 66 1.08 1.57 4.48
CA ALA A 66 0.93 0.34 3.73
C ALA A 66 2.25 -0.45 3.58
N SER A 67 3.39 0.08 4.00
CA SER A 67 4.63 -0.69 4.04
C SER A 67 4.65 -1.64 5.23
N THR A 68 5.25 -2.82 5.03
CA THR A 68 5.51 -3.81 6.08
C THR A 68 6.71 -3.41 6.93
N VAL A 69 6.96 -4.15 8.02
CA VAL A 69 8.11 -3.89 8.91
C VAL A 69 9.46 -4.15 8.25
N ASP A 70 9.49 -4.90 7.16
CA ASP A 70 10.66 -5.23 6.36
C ASP A 70 10.74 -4.40 5.05
N GLY A 71 9.91 -3.35 4.93
CA GLY A 71 9.96 -2.38 3.83
C GLY A 71 9.21 -2.79 2.57
N TYR A 72 8.54 -3.95 2.58
CA TYR A 72 7.71 -4.37 1.45
C TYR A 72 6.46 -3.48 1.34
N ASN A 73 6.11 -3.08 0.12
CA ASN A 73 4.85 -2.40 -0.15
C ASN A 73 3.86 -3.35 -0.83
N PRO A 74 2.61 -3.44 -0.37
CA PRO A 74 1.61 -4.28 -1.01
C PRO A 74 1.26 -3.74 -2.39
N TYR A 75 0.72 -4.62 -3.20
CA TYR A 75 0.49 -4.36 -4.62
C TYR A 75 -0.63 -3.35 -4.89
N ARG A 76 -1.69 -3.36 -4.09
CA ARG A 76 -2.89 -2.54 -4.31
C ARG A 76 -3.27 -1.72 -3.10
N ILE A 77 -3.86 -0.54 -3.41
CA ILE A 77 -4.62 0.26 -2.46
C ILE A 77 -6.06 0.30 -2.92
N THR A 78 -6.97 0.02 -1.99
CA THR A 78 -8.41 0.11 -2.19
C THR A 78 -9.02 1.09 -1.19
N ARG A 79 -10.30 1.37 -1.34
CA ARG A 79 -11.06 2.12 -0.33
C ARG A 79 -10.98 1.46 1.05
N GLU A 80 -10.97 0.14 1.08
CA GLU A 80 -11.00 -0.68 2.30
C GLU A 80 -9.60 -0.93 2.87
N GLY A 81 -8.60 -0.21 2.38
CA GLY A 81 -7.23 -0.29 2.85
C GLY A 81 -6.28 -0.89 1.83
N ILE A 82 -5.29 -1.61 2.33
CA ILE A 82 -4.29 -2.31 1.51
C ILE A 82 -4.81 -3.67 1.07
N ASP A 83 -4.32 -4.11 -0.10
CA ASP A 83 -4.59 -5.44 -0.61
C ASP A 83 -3.35 -6.04 -1.26
N TRP A 84 -3.30 -7.36 -1.40
CA TRP A 84 -2.15 -8.08 -1.93
C TRP A 84 -2.62 -9.23 -2.82
N GLU A 85 -1.73 -9.73 -3.67
CA GLU A 85 -1.98 -10.89 -4.49
C GLU A 85 -1.81 -12.18 -3.70
N VAL A 86 -2.62 -13.17 -4.07
CA VAL A 86 -2.49 -14.55 -3.61
C VAL A 86 -1.91 -15.35 -4.77
N ASP A 87 -0.90 -16.17 -4.49
CA ASP A 87 -0.34 -17.07 -5.51
C ASP A 87 -1.40 -18.09 -5.95
N GLU A 88 -1.70 -18.07 -7.24
CA GLU A 88 -2.65 -18.99 -7.88
C GLU A 88 -1.86 -20.02 -8.67
N PRO A 89 -1.72 -21.27 -8.19
CA PRO A 89 -0.86 -22.30 -8.81
C PRO A 89 -1.18 -22.58 -10.28
N ASP A 90 -2.43 -22.42 -10.67
CA ASP A 90 -2.91 -22.68 -12.03
C ASP A 90 -2.82 -21.45 -12.95
N ASN A 91 -2.40 -20.30 -12.41
CA ASN A 91 -2.27 -19.06 -13.17
C ASN A 91 -0.77 -18.75 -13.40
N PRO A 92 -0.25 -18.93 -14.62
CA PRO A 92 1.15 -18.69 -14.93
C PRO A 92 1.58 -17.22 -14.78
N TRP A 93 0.63 -16.32 -14.58
CA TRP A 93 0.85 -14.89 -14.37
C TRP A 93 0.72 -14.47 -12.91
N SER A 94 0.34 -15.40 -12.04
CA SER A 94 0.29 -15.17 -10.59
C SER A 94 1.71 -15.28 -10.02
N HIS A 95 2.44 -14.19 -10.06
CA HIS A 95 3.76 -14.08 -9.46
C HIS A 95 3.74 -13.10 -8.30
N ILE A 96 3.94 -13.62 -7.11
CA ILE A 96 4.21 -12.80 -5.93
C ILE A 96 5.69 -12.49 -5.92
N GLY A 97 6.04 -11.25 -6.28
CA GLY A 97 7.41 -10.77 -6.30
C GLY A 97 7.56 -9.41 -5.64
N TYR A 98 8.77 -9.09 -5.22
CA TYR A 98 9.09 -7.75 -4.76
C TYR A 98 9.33 -6.83 -5.96
N TRP A 99 8.46 -5.83 -6.13
CA TRP A 99 8.49 -4.88 -7.26
C TRP A 99 8.64 -3.43 -6.77
N GLY A 100 9.25 -3.22 -5.61
CA GLY A 100 9.18 -1.96 -4.88
C GLY A 100 10.26 -0.92 -5.20
N ASP A 101 11.24 -1.23 -6.03
CA ASP A 101 12.43 -0.42 -6.25
C ASP A 101 12.15 1.01 -6.75
N HIS A 102 11.11 1.20 -7.55
CA HIS A 102 10.74 2.51 -8.11
C HIS A 102 9.67 3.26 -7.30
N GLN A 103 9.06 2.63 -6.33
CA GLN A 103 7.93 3.22 -5.59
C GLN A 103 8.38 4.31 -4.61
N VAL A 104 9.54 4.17 -4.02
CA VAL A 104 10.13 5.14 -3.09
C VAL A 104 10.29 6.54 -3.70
N ILE A 105 10.42 6.65 -5.02
CA ILE A 105 10.50 7.92 -5.73
C ILE A 105 9.27 8.78 -5.48
N TYR A 106 8.07 8.18 -5.45
CA TYR A 106 6.83 8.92 -5.17
C TYR A 106 6.76 9.39 -3.72
N LEU A 107 7.19 8.59 -2.78
CA LEU A 107 7.31 9.03 -1.39
C LEU A 107 8.25 10.23 -1.27
N LEU A 108 9.42 10.19 -1.90
CA LEU A 108 10.37 11.31 -1.91
C LEU A 108 9.72 12.58 -2.44
N LYS A 109 9.00 12.52 -3.55
CA LYS A 109 8.32 13.67 -4.14
C LYS A 109 7.28 14.30 -3.20
N PHE A 110 6.49 13.48 -2.49
CA PHE A 110 5.54 13.99 -1.49
C PHE A 110 6.23 14.59 -0.27
N LEU A 111 7.35 14.03 0.17
CA LEU A 111 8.16 14.60 1.24
C LEU A 111 8.74 15.97 0.83
N GLU A 112 9.20 16.10 -0.41
CA GLU A 112 9.67 17.37 -0.97
C GLU A 112 8.54 18.41 -1.05
N GLN A 113 7.34 18.01 -1.51
CA GLN A 113 6.16 18.87 -1.51
C GLN A 113 5.76 19.29 -0.08
N SER A 114 5.71 18.36 0.87
CA SER A 114 5.40 18.67 2.26
C SER A 114 6.41 19.63 2.87
N ARG A 115 7.70 19.43 2.59
CA ARG A 115 8.74 20.37 3.00
C ARG A 115 8.55 21.77 2.42
N GLN A 116 8.08 21.85 1.18
CA GLN A 116 7.84 23.12 0.50
C GLN A 116 6.59 23.84 1.02
N PHE A 117 5.48 23.14 1.16
CA PHE A 117 4.18 23.71 1.50
C PHE A 117 3.92 23.75 3.02
N HIS A 118 4.35 22.73 3.75
CA HIS A 118 4.02 22.53 5.17
C HIS A 118 5.22 22.07 6.02
N PRO A 119 6.35 22.80 6.05
CA PRO A 119 7.58 22.33 6.71
C PRO A 119 7.37 22.02 8.20
N ALA A 120 6.54 22.77 8.89
CA ALA A 120 6.25 22.53 10.32
C ALA A 120 5.45 21.22 10.54
N ARG A 121 4.52 20.88 9.64
CA ARG A 121 3.78 19.62 9.71
C ARG A 121 4.70 18.43 9.48
N LEU A 122 5.56 18.49 8.46
CA LEU A 122 6.53 17.45 8.19
C LEU A 122 7.44 17.20 9.39
N SER A 123 7.99 18.29 9.97
CA SER A 123 8.83 18.20 11.16
C SER A 123 8.11 17.53 12.35
N ALA A 124 6.85 17.88 12.57
CA ALA A 124 6.05 17.26 13.63
C ALA A 124 5.84 15.76 13.41
N LEU A 125 5.60 15.33 12.17
CA LEU A 125 5.36 13.92 11.83
C LEU A 125 6.61 13.05 12.02
N LEU A 126 7.82 13.61 11.93
CA LEU A 126 9.06 12.87 12.19
C LEU A 126 9.12 12.27 13.59
N HIS A 127 8.41 12.85 14.56
CA HIS A 127 8.50 12.46 15.97
C HIS A 127 7.18 11.97 16.57
N ARG A 128 6.06 12.13 15.87
CA ARG A 128 4.75 11.70 16.37
C ARG A 128 4.44 10.26 15.95
N PRO A 129 4.11 9.36 16.89
CA PRO A 129 3.73 7.97 16.60
C PRO A 129 2.28 7.93 16.07
N VAL A 130 2.09 8.18 14.80
CA VAL A 130 0.78 8.24 14.12
C VAL A 130 0.73 7.37 12.86
N PHE A 131 1.81 6.67 12.56
CA PHE A 131 1.89 5.76 11.41
C PHE A 131 1.85 4.31 11.85
N SER A 132 1.41 3.43 10.96
CA SER A 132 1.29 2.00 11.19
C SER A 132 2.12 1.19 10.18
N TYR A 133 2.21 -0.12 10.42
CA TYR A 133 2.76 -1.08 9.48
C TYR A 133 1.66 -2.00 8.96
N ALA A 134 1.75 -2.31 7.66
CA ALA A 134 0.93 -3.35 7.07
C ALA A 134 1.41 -4.74 7.51
N ASN A 135 0.48 -5.63 7.78
CA ASN A 135 0.74 -7.03 8.10
C ASN A 135 0.36 -7.90 6.90
N VAL A 136 1.21 -7.88 5.89
CA VAL A 136 1.01 -8.66 4.67
C VAL A 136 1.51 -10.10 4.89
N PRO A 137 0.81 -11.14 4.42
CA PRO A 137 1.18 -12.54 4.63
C PRO A 137 2.30 -12.98 3.68
N TYR A 138 3.29 -12.14 3.47
CA TYR A 138 4.47 -12.43 2.68
C TYR A 138 5.69 -12.51 3.59
N ARG A 139 6.56 -13.48 3.30
CA ARG A 139 7.88 -13.59 3.92
C ARG A 139 8.92 -13.43 2.84
N ILE A 140 9.77 -12.43 2.96
CA ILE A 140 10.92 -12.24 2.07
C ILE A 140 11.89 -13.39 2.30
N LYS A 141 12.30 -14.06 1.24
CA LYS A 141 13.27 -15.15 1.27
C LYS A 141 14.65 -14.65 1.64
N CYS A 142 15.51 -15.53 2.08
CA CYS A 142 16.89 -15.18 2.36
C CYS A 142 17.65 -14.81 1.06
N PHE A 143 18.73 -14.07 1.20
CA PHE A 143 19.48 -13.55 0.06
C PHE A 143 19.94 -14.62 -0.92
N GLU A 144 20.38 -15.76 -0.42
CA GLU A 144 20.86 -16.90 -1.22
C GLU A 144 19.75 -17.49 -2.09
N GLU A 145 18.54 -17.61 -1.56
CA GLU A 145 17.35 -18.08 -2.29
C GLU A 145 16.91 -17.06 -3.36
N ILE A 146 16.95 -15.76 -3.03
CA ILE A 146 16.63 -14.69 -3.98
C ILE A 146 17.64 -14.67 -5.14
N VAL A 147 18.92 -14.84 -4.86
CA VAL A 147 19.95 -14.92 -5.90
C VAL A 147 19.77 -16.15 -6.80
N ALA A 148 19.36 -17.27 -6.20
CA ALA A 148 19.13 -18.52 -6.95
C ALA A 148 17.89 -18.44 -7.86
N ASP A 149 16.82 -17.78 -7.40
CA ASP A 149 15.60 -17.56 -8.19
C ASP A 149 15.04 -16.13 -7.96
N PRO A 150 15.53 -15.13 -8.71
CA PRO A 150 15.13 -13.74 -8.53
C PRO A 150 13.69 -13.44 -8.92
N LYS A 151 12.96 -14.41 -9.46
CA LYS A 151 11.53 -14.28 -9.77
C LYS A 151 10.63 -14.68 -8.60
N ARG A 152 11.16 -15.44 -7.64
CA ARG A 152 10.43 -15.92 -6.44
C ARG A 152 11.07 -15.41 -5.17
N THR A 153 10.84 -14.14 -4.88
CA THR A 153 11.50 -13.42 -3.79
C THR A 153 10.76 -13.52 -2.45
N VAL A 154 9.51 -13.98 -2.48
CA VAL A 154 8.66 -14.09 -1.29
C VAL A 154 7.95 -15.44 -1.22
N ASP A 155 7.65 -15.88 0.00
CA ASP A 155 6.76 -16.99 0.30
C ASP A 155 5.44 -16.46 0.86
N TYR A 156 4.33 -17.12 0.50
CA TYR A 156 3.00 -16.77 1.01
C TYR A 156 2.69 -17.55 2.28
N ASP A 157 2.39 -16.84 3.37
CA ASP A 157 2.00 -17.43 4.66
C ASP A 157 0.48 -17.58 4.75
N HIS A 158 -0.03 -18.73 4.30
CA HIS A 158 -1.47 -19.04 4.33
C HIS A 158 -2.07 -18.98 5.74
N ALA A 159 -1.31 -19.39 6.78
CA ALA A 159 -1.78 -19.36 8.15
C ALA A 159 -1.93 -17.92 8.66
N LEU A 160 -0.99 -17.04 8.33
CA LEU A 160 -1.10 -15.62 8.63
C LEU A 160 -2.26 -14.98 7.86
N ALA A 161 -2.43 -15.31 6.57
CA ALA A 161 -3.52 -14.81 5.75
C ALA A 161 -4.90 -15.14 6.35
N ALA A 162 -5.10 -16.36 6.81
CA ALA A 162 -6.33 -16.76 7.49
C ALA A 162 -6.58 -15.94 8.77
N ARG A 163 -5.56 -15.79 9.63
CA ARG A 163 -5.67 -14.94 10.83
C ARG A 163 -5.98 -13.48 10.53
N ILE A 164 -5.41 -12.95 9.44
CA ILE A 164 -5.72 -11.57 9.01
C ILE A 164 -7.18 -11.49 8.54
N ALA A 165 -7.67 -12.46 7.78
CA ALA A 165 -9.05 -12.50 7.32
C ALA A 165 -10.05 -12.51 8.50
N ASP A 166 -9.79 -13.31 9.52
CA ASP A 166 -10.59 -13.34 10.75
C ASP A 166 -10.60 -11.99 11.46
N ARG A 167 -9.44 -11.33 11.57
CA ARG A 167 -9.34 -9.99 12.16
C ARG A 167 -10.08 -8.94 11.33
N VAL A 168 -9.95 -8.98 10.02
CA VAL A 168 -10.67 -8.06 9.12
C VAL A 168 -12.18 -8.22 9.27
N ALA A 169 -12.66 -9.46 9.41
CA ALA A 169 -14.09 -9.71 9.66
C ALA A 169 -14.57 -9.10 10.99
N ALA A 170 -13.70 -9.04 12.00
CA ALA A 170 -14.02 -8.52 13.33
C ALA A 170 -13.83 -6.99 13.45
N THR A 171 -12.78 -6.43 12.84
CA THR A 171 -12.35 -5.03 13.07
C THR A 171 -12.31 -4.17 11.79
N GLY A 172 -12.63 -4.74 10.63
CA GLY A 172 -12.52 -4.02 9.35
C GLY A 172 -11.07 -3.90 8.87
N ALA A 173 -10.79 -2.84 8.12
CA ALA A 173 -9.50 -2.63 7.44
C ALA A 173 -8.28 -2.64 8.39
N ASP A 174 -8.44 -2.23 9.64
CA ASP A 174 -7.37 -2.22 10.65
C ASP A 174 -6.86 -3.63 10.99
N GLY A 175 -7.66 -4.66 10.73
CA GLY A 175 -7.24 -6.06 10.82
C GLY A 175 -6.06 -6.44 9.92
N LYS A 176 -5.78 -5.63 8.88
CA LYS A 176 -4.62 -5.77 7.99
C LYS A 176 -3.36 -5.08 8.49
N LEU A 177 -3.40 -4.44 9.65
CA LEU A 177 -2.26 -3.74 10.24
C LEU A 177 -1.54 -4.63 11.27
N VAL A 178 -0.31 -4.24 11.61
CA VAL A 178 0.41 -4.85 12.72
C VAL A 178 -0.22 -4.38 14.02
N LEU A 179 -0.54 -5.33 14.90
CA LEU A 179 -1.16 -5.06 16.20
C LEU A 179 -0.17 -5.33 17.33
N GLU A 180 -0.30 -4.57 18.41
CA GLU A 180 0.34 -4.85 19.69
C GLU A 180 -0.28 -6.08 20.39
N ARG A 181 0.34 -6.54 21.46
CA ARG A 181 -0.18 -7.67 22.25
C ARG A 181 -1.58 -7.41 22.84
N GLY A 182 -1.93 -6.14 23.05
CA GLY A 182 -3.25 -5.70 23.54
C GLY A 182 -4.34 -5.65 22.48
N GLY A 183 -3.99 -5.80 21.20
CA GLY A 183 -4.93 -5.70 20.07
C GLY A 183 -5.02 -4.31 19.43
N ASP A 184 -4.38 -3.30 20.02
CA ASP A 184 -4.29 -1.97 19.43
C ASP A 184 -3.33 -1.96 18.22
N VAL A 185 -3.54 -1.02 17.30
CA VAL A 185 -2.64 -0.85 16.16
C VAL A 185 -1.28 -0.35 16.64
N TYR A 186 -0.21 -1.07 16.26
CA TYR A 186 1.16 -0.65 16.55
C TYR A 186 1.48 0.63 15.79
N GLN A 187 1.85 1.68 16.54
CA GLN A 187 2.11 3.01 15.98
C GLN A 187 3.56 3.41 16.11
N VAL A 188 4.07 4.01 15.04
CA VAL A 188 5.43 4.52 14.93
C VAL A 188 5.45 5.94 14.34
N ASN A 189 6.56 6.62 14.43
CA ASN A 189 6.74 7.94 13.83
C ASN A 189 7.24 7.85 12.37
N LEU A 190 7.25 8.97 11.66
CA LEU A 190 7.71 9.00 10.27
C LEU A 190 9.20 8.65 10.15
N LEU A 191 10.03 9.03 11.11
CA LEU A 191 11.47 8.72 11.07
C LEU A 191 11.69 7.20 11.06
N GLU A 192 10.98 6.46 11.91
CA GLU A 192 11.03 4.98 11.90
C GLU A 192 10.60 4.41 10.55
N LYS A 193 9.51 4.95 9.98
CA LYS A 193 9.03 4.50 8.65
C LYS A 193 10.04 4.76 7.53
N LEU A 194 10.82 5.83 7.61
CA LEU A 194 11.83 6.18 6.62
C LEU A 194 13.16 5.41 6.79
N LEU A 195 13.37 4.78 7.94
CA LEU A 195 14.53 3.92 8.20
C LEU A 195 14.31 2.46 7.77
N VAL A 196 13.08 2.10 7.48
CA VAL A 196 12.75 0.82 6.85
C VAL A 196 12.97 0.98 5.35
N PRO A 197 13.76 0.09 4.70
CA PRO A 197 14.12 0.21 3.29
C PRO A 197 12.95 0.13 2.33
#